data_977a0cd1d93b4f068dd70914ccd91216
#
_entry.id   977a0cd1d93b4f068dd70914ccd91216
#
_cell.length_a   1.000
_cell.length_b   1.000
_cell.length_c   1.000
_cell.angle_alpha   90.00
_cell.angle_beta   90.00
_cell.angle_gamma   90.00
#
_symmetry.space_group_name_H-M   'P 1'
#
loop_
_entity.id
_entity.type
_entity.pdbx_description
1 polymer ?
#
loop_
_entity_poly.entity_id
_entity_poly.type
_entity_poly.pdbx_seq_one_letter_code
_entity_poly.pdbx_strand_id
1 'polypeptide(L)'
;MVLTRETAPGIASSLGYSVFTPGTATGMVSHEVEEVAFVLAGQGEIRTDAGPAPFRAGQALHIPPGLWHAVANTGDEDVVMIFGFPHPDYPPTERR
;
A
#
# COMPACT_ATOMS: atom_id res chain seq x y z
N MET A 1 -10.93 0.00 -2.35
CA MET A 1 -10.93 -1.26 -1.56
C MET A 1 -11.77 -2.29 -2.28
N VAL A 2 -11.35 -3.54 -2.27
CA VAL A 2 -12.03 -4.65 -2.94
C VAL A 2 -12.88 -5.45 -1.94
N LEU A 3 -12.34 -5.69 -0.74
CA LEU A 3 -13.05 -6.36 0.35
C LEU A 3 -13.02 -5.49 1.59
N THR A 4 -14.20 -5.23 2.15
CA THR A 4 -14.38 -4.52 3.41
C THR A 4 -15.61 -5.09 4.12
N ARG A 5 -15.94 -4.56 5.29
CA ARG A 5 -17.17 -4.98 6.01
C ARG A 5 -18.44 -4.77 5.20
N GLU A 6 -18.45 -3.86 4.24
CA GLU A 6 -19.63 -3.63 3.38
C GLU A 6 -19.82 -4.74 2.37
N THR A 7 -18.72 -5.28 1.81
CA THR A 7 -18.79 -6.35 0.81
C THR A 7 -18.73 -7.74 1.42
N ALA A 8 -18.19 -7.87 2.62
CA ALA A 8 -18.06 -9.14 3.34
C ALA A 8 -18.37 -8.93 4.82
N PRO A 9 -19.66 -8.87 5.22
CA PRO A 9 -20.04 -8.68 6.61
C PRO A 9 -19.36 -9.70 7.53
N GLY A 10 -18.80 -9.21 8.65
CA GLY A 10 -18.07 -10.06 9.60
C GLY A 10 -16.59 -10.27 9.28
N ILE A 11 -16.10 -9.73 8.19
CA ILE A 11 -14.66 -9.80 7.86
C ILE A 11 -13.83 -9.06 8.92
N ALA A 12 -12.67 -9.61 9.26
CA ALA A 12 -11.75 -9.00 10.23
C ALA A 12 -10.60 -8.25 9.56
N SER A 13 -10.43 -8.40 8.26
CA SER A 13 -9.38 -7.77 7.46
C SER A 13 -9.99 -7.11 6.23
N SER A 14 -9.19 -6.33 5.53
CA SER A 14 -9.61 -5.70 4.28
C SER A 14 -8.56 -5.93 3.20
N LEU A 15 -8.99 -5.85 1.94
CA LEU A 15 -8.13 -6.03 0.78
C LEU A 15 -8.38 -4.91 -0.22
N GLY A 16 -7.30 -4.35 -0.75
CA GLY A 16 -7.34 -3.32 -1.77
C GLY A 16 -6.54 -3.68 -3.00
N TYR A 17 -6.78 -2.96 -4.07
CA TYR A 17 -6.10 -3.09 -5.33
C TYR A 17 -5.72 -1.69 -5.82
N SER A 18 -4.47 -1.48 -6.19
CA SER A 18 -3.98 -0.18 -6.61
C SER A 18 -3.21 -0.26 -7.92
N VAL A 19 -3.37 0.77 -8.75
CA VAL A 19 -2.58 0.98 -9.94
C VAL A 19 -1.96 2.37 -9.84
N PHE A 20 -0.64 2.45 -9.97
CA PHE A 20 0.09 3.72 -10.00
C PHE A 20 0.73 3.86 -11.36
N THR A 21 0.35 4.90 -12.09
CA THR A 21 0.94 5.17 -13.41
C THR A 21 2.37 5.68 -13.28
N PRO A 22 3.19 5.57 -14.34
CA PRO A 22 4.59 6.01 -14.30
C PRO A 22 4.74 7.47 -13.85
N GLY A 23 5.71 7.72 -12.99
CA GLY A 23 6.02 9.04 -12.48
C GLY A 23 5.09 9.55 -11.38
N THR A 24 4.11 8.78 -10.95
CA THR A 24 3.21 9.19 -9.86
C THR A 24 3.75 8.75 -8.50
N ALA A 25 3.40 9.51 -7.47
CA ALA A 25 3.71 9.18 -6.10
C ALA A 25 2.55 9.61 -5.21
N THR A 26 2.28 8.84 -4.17
CA THR A 26 1.31 9.24 -3.15
C THR A 26 1.93 10.27 -2.21
N GLY A 27 1.09 10.98 -1.46
CA GLY A 27 1.55 11.73 -0.29
C GLY A 27 1.99 10.78 0.83
N MET A 28 2.68 11.33 1.83
CA MET A 28 3.08 10.57 3.02
C MET A 28 1.87 10.33 3.90
N VAL A 29 1.68 9.07 4.30
CA VAL A 29 0.59 8.65 5.19
C VAL A 29 1.13 7.71 6.27
N SER A 30 0.37 7.58 7.35
CA SER A 30 0.65 6.65 8.44
C SER A 30 -0.67 6.00 8.87
N HIS A 31 -0.67 4.67 9.00
CA HIS A 31 -1.85 3.90 9.43
C HIS A 31 -1.68 3.42 10.87
N GLU A 32 -2.78 3.28 11.60
CA GLU A 32 -2.76 2.75 12.97
C GLU A 32 -2.40 1.26 13.00
N VAL A 33 -2.65 0.53 11.92
CA VAL A 33 -2.38 -0.90 11.79
C VAL A 33 -1.31 -1.14 10.74
N GLU A 34 -0.72 -2.34 10.75
CA GLU A 34 0.23 -2.73 9.71
C GLU A 34 -0.47 -2.86 8.36
N GLU A 35 0.30 -2.69 7.32
CA GLU A 35 -0.12 -2.95 5.95
C GLU A 35 0.76 -4.04 5.35
N VAL A 36 0.16 -4.96 4.61
CA VAL A 36 0.89 -5.94 3.81
C VAL A 36 0.48 -5.75 2.35
N ALA A 37 1.42 -5.98 1.44
CA ALA A 37 1.16 -5.81 0.02
C ALA A 37 1.97 -6.80 -0.81
N PHE A 38 1.46 -7.09 -2.01
CA PHE A 38 2.17 -7.88 -3.01
C PHE A 38 2.17 -7.12 -4.33
N VAL A 39 3.36 -6.99 -4.94
CA VAL A 39 3.53 -6.28 -6.21
C VAL A 39 3.32 -7.25 -7.36
N LEU A 40 2.26 -7.03 -8.13
CA LEU A 40 1.91 -7.87 -9.28
C LEU A 40 2.66 -7.47 -10.55
N ALA A 41 2.93 -6.19 -10.73
CA ALA A 41 3.58 -5.64 -11.92
C ALA A 41 4.30 -4.34 -11.61
N GLY A 42 5.31 -4.03 -12.41
CA GLY A 42 6.05 -2.77 -12.33
C GLY A 42 7.14 -2.75 -11.28
N GLN A 43 7.72 -1.58 -11.10
CA GLN A 43 8.75 -1.33 -10.10
C GLN A 43 8.61 0.08 -9.56
N GLY A 44 9.02 0.27 -8.31
CA GLY A 44 8.93 1.55 -7.65
C GLY A 44 9.69 1.55 -6.35
N GLU A 45 9.28 2.42 -5.46
CA GLU A 45 9.89 2.49 -4.13
C GLU A 45 8.85 2.90 -3.08
N ILE A 46 9.02 2.38 -1.88
CA ILE A 46 8.37 2.89 -0.68
C ILE A 46 9.27 3.97 -0.13
N ARG A 47 8.76 5.19 0.00
CA ARG A 47 9.50 6.33 0.57
C ARG A 47 9.18 6.46 2.03
N THR A 48 10.20 6.57 2.86
CA THR A 48 10.08 6.77 4.30
C THR A 48 11.05 7.86 4.74
N ASP A 49 10.94 8.29 6.00
CA ASP A 49 11.89 9.26 6.57
C ASP A 49 13.33 8.69 6.66
N ALA A 50 13.46 7.36 6.64
CA ALA A 50 14.76 6.69 6.60
C ALA A 50 15.33 6.53 5.19
N GLY A 51 14.61 6.95 4.17
CA GLY A 51 15.00 6.85 2.76
C GLY A 51 14.14 5.87 1.97
N PRO A 52 14.41 5.74 0.66
CA PRO A 52 13.62 4.87 -0.20
C PRO A 52 13.98 3.40 -0.04
N ALA A 53 12.96 2.54 -0.18
CA ALA A 53 13.10 1.09 -0.25
C ALA A 53 12.55 0.62 -1.59
N PRO A 54 13.38 0.20 -2.54
CA PRO A 54 12.91 -0.20 -3.86
C PRO A 54 12.14 -1.51 -3.82
N PHE A 55 11.16 -1.64 -4.71
CA PHE A 55 10.42 -2.87 -4.91
C PHE A 55 10.19 -3.13 -6.40
N ARG A 56 9.86 -4.39 -6.72
CA ARG A 56 9.51 -4.81 -8.08
C ARG A 56 8.48 -5.94 -8.03
N ALA A 57 7.94 -6.26 -9.19
CA ALA A 57 6.98 -7.35 -9.35
C ALA A 57 7.48 -8.66 -8.72
N GLY A 58 6.58 -9.37 -8.03
CA GLY A 58 6.89 -10.61 -7.34
C GLY A 58 7.36 -10.45 -5.91
N GLN A 59 7.49 -9.22 -5.41
CA GLN A 59 7.92 -8.96 -4.02
C GLN A 59 6.74 -8.63 -3.13
N ALA A 60 6.83 -9.06 -1.89
CA ALA A 60 5.90 -8.70 -0.83
C ALA A 60 6.46 -7.56 0.01
N LEU A 61 5.58 -6.72 0.51
CA LEU A 61 5.94 -5.56 1.32
C LEU A 61 5.27 -5.65 2.68
N HIS A 62 5.97 -5.21 3.71
CA HIS A 62 5.41 -5.05 5.05
C HIS A 62 5.67 -3.63 5.54
N ILE A 63 4.60 -2.95 5.89
CA ILE A 63 4.65 -1.58 6.41
C ILE A 63 4.14 -1.62 7.84
N PRO A 64 5.04 -1.43 8.83
CA PRO A 64 4.64 -1.46 10.24
C PRO A 64 3.62 -0.40 10.61
N PRO A 65 2.82 -0.62 11.68
CA PRO A 65 1.93 0.43 12.17
C PRO A 65 2.68 1.71 12.50
N GLY A 66 2.10 2.85 12.15
CA GLY A 66 2.66 4.16 12.46
C GLY A 66 3.83 4.62 11.60
N LEU A 67 4.30 3.81 10.67
CA LEU A 67 5.39 4.21 9.77
C LEU A 67 4.88 5.19 8.73
N TRP A 68 5.45 6.39 8.70
CA TRP A 68 5.18 7.35 7.64
C TRP A 68 5.79 6.87 6.33
N HIS A 69 4.96 6.73 5.31
CA HIS A 69 5.37 6.17 4.03
C HIS A 69 4.60 6.76 2.86
N ALA A 70 5.20 6.65 1.68
CA ALA A 70 4.57 6.94 0.40
C ALA A 70 4.97 5.87 -0.61
N VAL A 71 4.15 5.69 -1.62
CA VAL A 71 4.43 4.77 -2.73
C VAL A 71 4.74 5.61 -3.96
N ALA A 72 5.84 5.30 -4.63
CA ALA A 72 6.24 5.98 -5.87
C ALA A 72 6.49 4.98 -6.99
N ASN A 73 5.98 5.28 -8.17
CA ASN A 73 6.33 4.53 -9.37
C ASN A 73 7.55 5.19 -10.02
N THR A 74 8.68 4.50 -9.97
CA THR A 74 9.96 4.99 -10.52
C THR A 74 10.30 4.34 -11.85
N GLY A 75 9.41 3.50 -12.38
CA GLY A 75 9.60 2.80 -13.65
C GLY A 75 8.84 3.47 -14.79
N ASP A 76 8.74 2.77 -15.90
CA ASP A 76 8.06 3.20 -17.12
C ASP A 76 6.79 2.39 -17.43
N GLU A 77 6.41 1.49 -16.54
CA GLU A 77 5.18 0.70 -16.60
C GLU A 77 4.32 1.00 -15.36
N ASP A 78 3.04 0.65 -15.42
CA ASP A 78 2.16 0.73 -14.26
C ASP A 78 2.67 -0.18 -13.14
N VAL A 79 2.65 0.33 -11.91
CA VAL A 79 2.79 -0.50 -10.72
C VAL A 79 1.40 -0.98 -10.32
N VAL A 80 1.25 -2.29 -10.23
CA VAL A 80 -0.01 -2.93 -9.80
C VAL A 80 0.27 -3.70 -8.52
N MET A 81 -0.50 -3.42 -7.49
CA MET A 81 -0.35 -4.14 -6.22
C MET A 81 -1.69 -4.42 -5.55
N ILE A 82 -1.69 -5.53 -4.81
CA ILE A 82 -2.76 -5.88 -3.88
C ILE A 82 -2.23 -5.58 -2.49
N PHE A 83 -3.03 -4.95 -1.65
CA PHE A 83 -2.65 -4.62 -0.28
C PHE A 83 -3.75 -4.99 0.69
N GLY A 84 -3.40 -5.16 1.95
CA GLY A 84 -4.36 -5.54 2.97
C GLY A 84 -3.99 -4.98 4.33
N PHE A 85 -5.02 -4.92 5.18
CA PHE A 85 -4.92 -4.46 6.57
C PHE A 85 -5.64 -5.44 7.49
N PRO A 86 -5.14 -5.64 8.73
CA PRO A 86 -5.90 -6.37 9.76
C PRO A 86 -6.98 -5.46 10.38
N HIS A 87 -7.85 -4.94 9.53
CA HIS A 87 -8.89 -3.97 9.84
C HIS A 87 -10.01 -4.18 8.82
N PRO A 88 -11.29 -4.15 9.23
CA PRO A 88 -12.39 -4.49 8.31
C PRO A 88 -12.69 -3.42 7.25
N ASP A 89 -12.06 -2.25 7.34
CA ASP A 89 -12.17 -1.18 6.35
C ASP A 89 -10.78 -0.59 6.09
N TYR A 90 -10.70 0.44 5.23
CA TYR A 90 -9.50 1.25 5.15
C TYR A 90 -9.24 1.83 6.55
N PRO A 91 -8.05 1.62 7.13
CA PRO A 91 -7.81 1.92 8.54
C PRO A 91 -7.73 3.42 8.80
N PRO A 92 -7.87 3.83 10.08
CA PRO A 92 -7.55 5.20 10.46
C PRO A 92 -6.16 5.58 9.97
N THR A 93 -6.08 6.72 9.27
CA THR A 93 -4.88 7.13 8.55
C THR A 93 -4.61 8.61 8.79
N GLU A 94 -3.36 8.93 9.12
CA GLU A 94 -2.88 10.29 9.20
C GLU A 94 -2.18 10.67 7.90
N ARG A 95 -2.22 11.95 7.55
CA ARG A 95 -1.60 12.50 6.35
C ARG A 95 -0.73 13.70 6.71
N ARG A 96 0.36 13.85 6.01
CA ARG A 96 1.23 15.02 6.12
C ARG A 96 0.87 16.06 5.08
#